data_a75e18efcaa2e065944cb0e1b8994a31
#
_entry.id   a75e18efcaa2e065944cb0e1b8994a31
#
_cell.length_a   1.000
_cell.length_b   1.000
_cell.length_c   1.000
_cell.angle_alpha   90.00
_cell.angle_beta   90.00
_cell.angle_gamma   90.00
#
_symmetry.space_group_name_H-M   'P 1'
#
loop_
_entity.id
_entity.type
_entity.pdbx_description
1 polymer ?
#
loop_
_entity_poly.entity_id
_entity_poly.type
_entity_poly.pdbx_seq_one_letter_code
_entity_poly.pdbx_strand_id
1 'polypeptide(L)'
;HKAFGDRACVVRPGYIVGPLDMTHRGTYWPERFRRGGEVLVPGKKDDLVQQIDVRDLTEWIVHLLENQIHGVFNATGPASPLTMEAFIDGMKAITSAEVSYTWIEDYDFLTEHNFTFAIPWIMPVGNNFGSQRISVARAKDAGLTYRSIAVTALDTLEWYHSSAMTDEQRGDPPMPVSSARESEILSVWEARASL
;
A
#
# COMPACT_ATOMS: atom_id res chain seq x y z
N HIS A 1 -26.72 8.57 7.23
CA HIS A 1 -27.64 9.65 6.82
C HIS A 1 -29.01 9.54 7.48
N LYS A 2 -29.67 8.35 7.53
CA LYS A 2 -31.04 8.24 8.09
C LYS A 2 -31.17 8.72 9.55
N ALA A 3 -30.15 8.51 10.39
CA ALA A 3 -30.20 8.89 11.80
C ALA A 3 -29.70 10.31 12.08
N PHE A 4 -28.72 10.80 11.31
CA PHE A 4 -28.00 12.05 11.59
C PHE A 4 -28.27 13.16 10.56
N GLY A 5 -28.94 12.84 9.42
CA GLY A 5 -29.21 13.80 8.35
C GLY A 5 -27.94 14.51 7.85
N ASP A 6 -28.00 15.83 7.74
CA ASP A 6 -26.89 16.63 7.24
C ASP A 6 -25.71 16.76 8.23
N ARG A 7 -25.86 16.30 9.45
CA ARG A 7 -24.78 16.23 10.44
C ARG A 7 -23.93 14.95 10.32
N ALA A 8 -24.24 14.06 9.36
CA ALA A 8 -23.48 12.86 9.17
C ALA A 8 -22.11 13.16 8.54
N CYS A 9 -21.05 12.65 9.14
CA CYS A 9 -19.73 12.57 8.55
C CYS A 9 -19.40 11.11 8.23
N VAL A 10 -19.17 10.79 6.96
CA VAL A 10 -18.84 9.44 6.51
C VAL A 10 -17.47 9.45 5.86
N VAL A 11 -16.52 8.80 6.48
CA VAL A 11 -15.16 8.63 5.97
C VAL A 11 -15.03 7.22 5.37
N ARG A 12 -14.58 7.13 4.13
CA ARG A 12 -14.34 5.89 3.38
C ARG A 12 -12.84 5.75 3.13
N PRO A 13 -12.10 5.10 4.03
CA PRO A 13 -10.66 4.93 3.84
C PRO A 13 -10.38 3.92 2.72
N GLY A 14 -9.22 4.12 2.08
CA GLY A 14 -8.58 3.10 1.25
C GLY A 14 -7.79 2.10 2.11
N TYR A 15 -6.69 1.55 1.58
CA TYR A 15 -5.78 0.75 2.38
C TYR A 15 -5.08 1.63 3.41
N ILE A 16 -5.33 1.32 4.68
CA ILE A 16 -4.70 2.00 5.81
C ILE A 16 -3.37 1.30 6.07
N VAL A 17 -2.29 2.06 6.07
CA VAL A 17 -0.91 1.59 6.28
C VAL A 17 -0.22 2.43 7.35
N GLY A 18 0.96 2.02 7.77
CA GLY A 18 1.74 2.77 8.76
C GLY A 18 1.98 1.99 10.04
N PRO A 19 2.51 2.64 11.08
CA PRO A 19 2.67 2.02 12.39
C PRO A 19 1.35 1.45 12.92
N LEU A 20 1.42 0.33 13.63
CA LEU A 20 0.27 -0.42 14.16
C LEU A 20 -0.56 -1.17 13.09
N ASP A 21 -0.09 -1.33 11.86
CA ASP A 21 -0.73 -2.21 10.88
C ASP A 21 -0.50 -3.69 11.25
N MET A 22 -1.33 -4.20 12.14
CA MET A 22 -1.29 -5.61 12.58
C MET A 22 -1.64 -6.61 11.47
N THR A 23 -2.05 -6.15 10.30
CA THR A 23 -2.26 -7.00 9.12
C THR A 23 -1.01 -7.19 8.28
N HIS A 24 0.03 -6.41 8.58
CA HIS A 24 1.32 -6.34 7.89
C HIS A 24 1.25 -6.09 6.37
N ARG A 25 0.08 -5.77 5.84
CA ARG A 25 -0.09 -5.54 4.38
C ARG A 25 0.69 -4.34 3.89
N GLY A 26 0.74 -3.25 4.69
CA GLY A 26 1.59 -2.10 4.41
C GLY A 26 3.05 -2.30 4.82
N THR A 27 3.31 -3.19 5.78
CA THR A 27 4.66 -3.50 6.29
C THR A 27 5.49 -4.33 5.30
N TYR A 28 4.84 -5.09 4.41
CA TYR A 28 5.52 -5.97 3.45
C TYR A 28 6.61 -5.25 2.65
N TRP A 29 6.25 -4.19 1.94
CA TRP A 29 7.18 -3.53 1.03
C TRP A 29 8.42 -2.96 1.72
N PRO A 30 8.30 -2.13 2.77
CA PRO A 30 9.49 -1.64 3.46
C PRO A 30 10.34 -2.77 4.04
N GLU A 31 9.73 -3.80 4.63
CA GLU A 31 10.47 -4.95 5.18
C GLU A 31 11.11 -5.80 4.07
N ARG A 32 10.41 -5.99 2.93
CA ARG A 32 10.97 -6.71 1.78
C ARG A 32 12.20 -6.00 1.22
N PHE A 33 12.14 -4.69 1.09
CA PHE A 33 13.25 -3.88 0.60
C PHE A 33 14.44 -3.86 1.58
N ARG A 34 14.15 -3.81 2.88
CA ARG A 34 15.19 -3.89 3.92
C ARG A 34 16.01 -5.18 3.83
N ARG A 35 15.39 -6.29 3.44
CA ARG A 35 16.09 -7.58 3.27
C ARG A 35 17.04 -7.59 2.07
N GLY A 36 16.84 -6.74 1.09
CA GLY A 36 17.67 -6.69 -0.11
C GLY A 36 17.43 -7.85 -1.09
N GLY A 37 18.34 -7.98 -2.04
CA GLY A 37 18.30 -9.01 -3.07
C GLY A 37 17.30 -8.72 -4.18
N GLU A 38 16.89 -9.77 -4.90
CA GLU A 38 15.93 -9.66 -6.00
C GLU A 38 14.50 -9.59 -5.47
N VAL A 39 13.77 -8.56 -5.88
CA VAL A 39 12.38 -8.28 -5.49
C VAL A 39 11.46 -8.48 -6.69
N LEU A 40 10.42 -9.31 -6.50
CA LEU A 40 9.33 -9.40 -7.47
C LEU A 40 8.45 -8.14 -7.38
N VAL A 41 8.32 -7.44 -8.50
CA VAL A 41 7.43 -6.29 -8.61
C VAL A 41 6.31 -6.63 -9.61
N PRO A 42 5.05 -6.77 -9.15
CA PRO A 42 3.94 -7.14 -10.01
C PRO A 42 3.37 -5.93 -10.72
N GLY A 43 2.81 -6.16 -11.90
CA GLY A 43 2.07 -5.18 -12.68
C GLY A 43 2.94 -4.26 -13.51
N LYS A 44 2.28 -3.33 -14.17
CA LYS A 44 2.95 -2.34 -15.02
C LYS A 44 3.47 -1.18 -14.19
N LYS A 45 4.51 -0.54 -14.68
CA LYS A 45 5.14 0.61 -14.03
C LYS A 45 4.18 1.78 -13.81
N ASP A 46 3.24 1.97 -14.73
CA ASP A 46 2.22 3.02 -14.70
C ASP A 46 0.91 2.61 -14.00
N ASP A 47 0.81 1.39 -13.46
CA ASP A 47 -0.31 1.01 -12.61
C ASP A 47 -0.42 1.97 -11.42
N LEU A 48 -1.64 2.45 -11.17
CA LEU A 48 -1.86 3.34 -10.05
C LEU A 48 -2.01 2.56 -8.75
N VAL A 49 -1.51 3.16 -7.68
CA VAL A 49 -1.64 2.65 -6.31
C VAL A 49 -2.16 3.73 -5.37
N GLN A 50 -3.00 3.34 -4.42
CA GLN A 50 -3.56 4.24 -3.42
C GLN A 50 -3.52 3.60 -2.03
N GLN A 51 -3.07 4.37 -1.05
CA GLN A 51 -3.06 4.02 0.37
C GLN A 51 -3.14 5.30 1.21
N ILE A 52 -3.39 5.17 2.50
CA ILE A 52 -3.38 6.28 3.44
C ILE A 52 -2.63 5.87 4.70
N ASP A 53 -1.75 6.76 5.19
CA ASP A 53 -1.12 6.60 6.49
C ASP A 53 -2.19 6.71 7.59
N VAL A 54 -2.15 5.80 8.56
CA VAL A 54 -3.10 5.76 9.67
C VAL A 54 -3.13 7.09 10.44
N ARG A 55 -1.99 7.78 10.53
CA ARG A 55 -1.86 9.07 11.25
C ARG A 55 -2.52 10.19 10.45
N ASP A 56 -2.31 10.24 9.12
CA ASP A 56 -2.98 11.21 8.26
C ASP A 56 -4.50 11.05 8.34
N LEU A 57 -4.97 9.81 8.33
CA LEU A 57 -6.39 9.50 8.46
C LEU A 57 -6.94 9.93 9.81
N THR A 58 -6.26 9.59 10.90
CA THR A 58 -6.77 9.86 12.25
C THR A 58 -6.69 11.34 12.61
N GLU A 59 -5.59 12.03 12.29
CA GLU A 59 -5.44 13.47 12.48
C GLU A 59 -6.52 14.24 11.71
N TRP A 60 -6.79 13.82 10.47
CA TRP A 60 -7.84 14.45 9.67
C TRP A 60 -9.26 14.14 10.18
N ILE A 61 -9.53 12.93 10.71
CA ILE A 61 -10.82 12.64 11.34
C ILE A 61 -11.05 13.55 12.55
N VAL A 62 -10.03 13.77 13.37
CA VAL A 62 -10.10 14.72 14.50
C VAL A 62 -10.38 16.12 13.98
N HIS A 63 -9.67 16.58 12.95
CA HIS A 63 -9.92 17.87 12.31
C HIS A 63 -11.37 18.03 11.82
N LEU A 64 -11.96 17.00 11.19
CA LEU A 64 -13.35 17.03 10.75
C LEU A 64 -14.31 17.21 11.94
N LEU A 65 -14.05 16.53 13.05
CA LEU A 65 -14.88 16.61 14.26
C LEU A 65 -14.78 17.98 14.92
N GLU A 66 -13.57 18.50 15.12
CA GLU A 66 -13.31 19.78 15.78
C GLU A 66 -13.92 20.96 14.98
N ASN A 67 -13.89 20.86 13.66
CA ASN A 67 -14.42 21.91 12.78
C ASN A 67 -15.87 21.66 12.32
N GLN A 68 -16.53 20.63 12.84
CA GLN A 68 -17.92 20.24 12.50
C GLN A 68 -18.14 20.08 10.99
N ILE A 69 -17.13 19.53 10.28
CA ILE A 69 -17.19 19.29 8.85
C ILE A 69 -17.96 18.00 8.60
N HIS A 70 -19.05 18.12 7.84
CA HIS A 70 -19.96 17.00 7.54
C HIS A 70 -19.91 16.64 6.06
N GLY A 71 -20.30 15.42 5.75
CA GLY A 71 -20.37 14.93 4.37
C GLY A 71 -19.83 13.53 4.16
N VAL A 72 -19.64 13.16 2.91
CA VAL A 72 -19.09 11.86 2.53
C VAL A 72 -17.75 12.08 1.81
N PHE A 73 -16.71 11.45 2.32
CA PHE A 73 -15.35 11.65 1.88
C PHE A 73 -14.65 10.31 1.60
N ASN A 74 -13.94 10.24 0.50
CA ASN A 74 -12.99 9.16 0.26
C ASN A 74 -11.64 9.57 0.85
N ALA A 75 -11.15 8.80 1.80
CA ALA A 75 -9.92 9.06 2.54
C ALA A 75 -8.85 8.04 2.13
N THR A 76 -8.27 8.23 0.97
CA THR A 76 -7.11 7.48 0.48
C THR A 76 -6.12 8.45 -0.12
N GLY A 77 -4.96 8.00 -0.52
CA GLY A 77 -3.92 8.88 -1.04
C GLY A 77 -3.05 8.22 -2.11
N PRO A 78 -2.07 8.96 -2.57
CA PRO A 78 -1.71 10.33 -2.19
C PRO A 78 -2.55 11.40 -2.87
N ALA A 79 -2.17 12.67 -2.64
CA ALA A 79 -2.85 13.84 -3.21
C ALA A 79 -2.83 13.90 -4.74
N SER A 80 -1.81 13.30 -5.35
CA SER A 80 -1.60 13.18 -6.79
C SER A 80 -1.52 11.70 -7.17
N PRO A 81 -1.85 11.32 -8.41
CA PRO A 81 -1.68 9.96 -8.86
C PRO A 81 -0.27 9.43 -8.59
N LEU A 82 -0.18 8.25 -8.00
CA LEU A 82 1.06 7.55 -7.70
C LEU A 82 1.12 6.29 -8.54
N THR A 83 2.18 6.16 -9.33
CA THR A 83 2.45 4.95 -10.12
C THR A 83 3.15 3.89 -9.28
N MET A 84 3.05 2.64 -9.69
CA MET A 84 3.78 1.55 -9.05
C MET A 84 5.29 1.77 -9.11
N GLU A 85 5.83 2.30 -10.22
CA GLU A 85 7.25 2.66 -10.32
C GLU A 85 7.65 3.69 -9.25
N ALA A 86 6.93 4.80 -9.14
CA ALA A 86 7.22 5.82 -8.13
C ALA A 86 7.05 5.31 -6.69
N PHE A 87 6.12 4.37 -6.46
CA PHE A 87 5.97 3.69 -5.18
C PHE A 87 7.19 2.84 -4.85
N ILE A 88 7.67 2.03 -5.78
CA ILE A 88 8.85 1.18 -5.63
C ILE A 88 10.12 2.04 -5.40
N ASP A 89 10.27 3.13 -6.14
CA ASP A 89 11.36 4.09 -5.92
C ASP A 89 11.33 4.69 -4.51
N GLY A 90 10.13 5.00 -4.01
CA GLY A 90 9.94 5.43 -2.62
C GLY A 90 10.37 4.37 -1.60
N MET A 91 10.09 3.09 -1.85
CA MET A 91 10.57 1.99 -1.01
C MET A 91 12.10 1.81 -1.12
N LYS A 92 12.66 1.97 -2.31
CA LYS A 92 14.13 1.90 -2.48
C LYS A 92 14.84 3.00 -1.71
N ALA A 93 14.28 4.19 -1.66
CA ALA A 93 14.89 5.35 -1.01
C ALA A 93 15.06 5.19 0.52
N ILE A 94 14.34 4.26 1.15
CA ILE A 94 14.41 4.06 2.61
C ILE A 94 15.41 2.98 3.05
N THR A 95 16.08 2.31 2.12
CA THR A 95 17.02 1.23 2.44
C THR A 95 18.39 1.47 1.80
N SER A 96 19.44 1.07 2.52
CA SER A 96 20.79 0.96 1.99
C SER A 96 21.11 -0.42 1.41
N ALA A 97 20.19 -1.38 1.52
CA ALA A 97 20.39 -2.71 0.98
C ALA A 97 20.49 -2.68 -0.56
N GLU A 98 21.33 -3.55 -1.11
CA GLU A 98 21.35 -3.77 -2.55
C GLU A 98 20.07 -4.50 -2.97
N VAL A 99 19.32 -3.89 -3.87
CA VAL A 99 18.04 -4.40 -4.38
C VAL A 99 18.06 -4.38 -5.89
N SER A 100 17.75 -5.49 -6.52
CA SER A 100 17.36 -5.61 -7.92
C SER A 100 15.86 -5.86 -8.04
N TYR A 101 15.27 -5.56 -9.21
CA TYR A 101 13.83 -5.76 -9.44
C TYR A 101 13.58 -6.64 -10.64
N THR A 102 12.72 -7.61 -10.47
CA THR A 102 12.10 -8.32 -11.58
C THR A 102 10.65 -7.88 -11.71
N TRP A 103 10.40 -7.05 -12.73
CA TRP A 103 9.05 -6.61 -13.08
C TRP A 103 8.32 -7.71 -13.85
N ILE A 104 7.14 -8.09 -13.35
CA ILE A 104 6.25 -9.02 -14.02
C ILE A 104 5.01 -8.26 -14.47
N GLU A 105 5.03 -7.77 -15.73
CA GLU A 105 3.94 -6.97 -16.31
C GLU A 105 2.86 -7.81 -16.98
N ASP A 106 3.07 -9.14 -17.09
CA ASP A 106 2.15 -10.09 -17.69
C ASP A 106 1.04 -10.45 -16.69
N TYR A 107 -0.13 -9.84 -16.85
CA TYR A 107 -1.29 -10.08 -15.99
C TYR A 107 -1.87 -11.48 -16.09
N ASP A 108 -1.72 -12.15 -17.24
CA ASP A 108 -2.19 -13.53 -17.42
C ASP A 108 -1.30 -14.46 -16.58
N PHE A 109 0.03 -14.28 -16.65
CA PHE A 109 0.97 -14.99 -15.80
C PHE A 109 0.68 -14.75 -14.31
N LEU A 110 0.50 -13.49 -13.90
CA LEU A 110 0.20 -13.15 -12.50
C LEU A 110 -1.13 -13.79 -12.04
N THR A 111 -2.12 -13.87 -12.93
CA THR A 111 -3.42 -14.50 -12.64
C THR A 111 -3.26 -16.02 -12.49
N GLU A 112 -2.53 -16.67 -13.40
CA GLU A 112 -2.25 -18.10 -13.37
C GLU A 112 -1.56 -18.51 -12.06
N HIS A 113 -0.67 -17.65 -11.57
CA HIS A 113 0.05 -17.85 -10.31
C HIS A 113 -0.66 -17.28 -9.07
N ASN A 114 -1.93 -16.87 -9.19
CA ASN A 114 -2.72 -16.30 -8.09
C ASN A 114 -2.05 -15.09 -7.41
N PHE A 115 -1.35 -14.27 -8.20
CA PHE A 115 -0.66 -13.07 -7.72
C PHE A 115 -1.34 -11.82 -8.27
N THR A 116 -2.56 -11.56 -7.82
CA THR A 116 -3.41 -10.48 -8.35
C THR A 116 -3.43 -9.22 -7.49
N PHE A 117 -2.73 -9.25 -6.35
CA PHE A 117 -2.59 -8.08 -5.47
C PHE A 117 -1.31 -8.18 -4.61
N ALA A 118 -0.71 -7.03 -4.36
CA ALA A 118 0.35 -6.81 -3.39
C ALA A 118 0.16 -5.39 -2.85
N ILE A 119 -0.61 -5.23 -1.79
CA ILE A 119 -1.07 -3.93 -1.29
C ILE A 119 0.09 -2.93 -1.18
N PRO A 120 0.01 -1.70 -1.75
CA PRO A 120 -1.21 -1.07 -2.26
C PRO A 120 -1.59 -1.40 -3.70
N TRP A 121 -0.79 -2.18 -4.44
CA TRP A 121 -1.13 -2.58 -5.80
C TRP A 121 -2.24 -3.65 -5.82
N ILE A 122 -3.20 -3.44 -6.73
CA ILE A 122 -4.20 -4.42 -7.13
C ILE A 122 -4.20 -4.45 -8.64
N MET A 123 -4.18 -5.64 -9.22
CA MET A 123 -4.25 -5.82 -10.67
C MET A 123 -5.44 -5.06 -11.26
N PRO A 124 -5.22 -4.04 -12.12
CA PRO A 124 -6.27 -3.13 -12.58
C PRO A 124 -7.06 -3.70 -13.76
N VAL A 125 -7.67 -4.88 -13.59
CA VAL A 125 -8.48 -5.56 -14.63
C VAL A 125 -9.92 -5.73 -14.17
N GLY A 126 -10.84 -5.73 -15.12
CA GLY A 126 -12.26 -5.95 -14.86
C GLY A 126 -12.80 -4.96 -13.81
N ASN A 127 -13.45 -5.48 -12.78
CA ASN A 127 -14.05 -4.67 -11.72
C ASN A 127 -13.02 -3.92 -10.85
N ASN A 128 -11.74 -4.31 -10.90
CA ASN A 128 -10.68 -3.68 -10.11
C ASN A 128 -10.09 -2.44 -10.79
N PHE A 129 -10.40 -2.17 -12.06
CA PHE A 129 -9.82 -1.04 -12.79
C PHE A 129 -9.94 0.31 -12.06
N GLY A 130 -11.05 0.54 -11.38
CA GLY A 130 -11.32 1.77 -10.63
C GLY A 130 -10.79 1.80 -9.19
N SER A 131 -10.33 0.68 -8.66
CA SER A 131 -10.03 0.52 -7.23
C SER A 131 -8.89 1.42 -6.73
N GLN A 132 -7.95 1.78 -7.62
CA GLN A 132 -6.81 2.66 -7.34
C GLN A 132 -6.91 4.03 -8.06
N ARG A 133 -8.13 4.42 -8.44
CA ARG A 133 -8.45 5.67 -9.14
C ARG A 133 -9.53 6.48 -8.42
N ILE A 134 -9.60 6.30 -7.12
CA ILE A 134 -10.61 6.94 -6.27
C ILE A 134 -10.28 8.42 -6.12
N SER A 135 -11.24 9.29 -6.45
CA SER A 135 -11.07 10.74 -6.26
C SER A 135 -11.05 11.10 -4.77
N VAL A 136 -10.03 11.85 -4.38
CA VAL A 136 -9.82 12.38 -3.03
C VAL A 136 -10.03 13.90 -2.95
N ALA A 137 -10.53 14.51 -4.02
CA ALA A 137 -10.67 15.97 -4.11
C ALA A 137 -11.43 16.55 -2.92
N ARG A 138 -12.59 15.99 -2.57
CA ARG A 138 -13.40 16.47 -1.45
C ARG A 138 -12.69 16.34 -0.09
N ALA A 139 -11.90 15.31 0.11
CA ALA A 139 -11.13 15.14 1.34
C ALA A 139 -9.99 16.17 1.43
N LYS A 140 -9.31 16.44 0.31
CA LYS A 140 -8.32 17.52 0.21
C LYS A 140 -8.91 18.89 0.48
N ASP A 141 -10.05 19.20 -0.14
CA ASP A 141 -10.77 20.45 0.08
C ASP A 141 -11.23 20.60 1.53
N ALA A 142 -11.45 19.48 2.23
CA ALA A 142 -11.76 19.41 3.66
C ALA A 142 -10.51 19.26 4.55
N GLY A 143 -9.31 19.58 4.05
CA GLY A 143 -8.08 19.67 4.83
C GLY A 143 -7.27 18.39 4.99
N LEU A 144 -7.58 17.31 4.25
CA LEU A 144 -6.73 16.09 4.30
C LEU A 144 -5.36 16.38 3.68
N THR A 145 -4.33 16.11 4.44
CA THR A 145 -2.91 16.18 4.05
C THR A 145 -2.28 14.80 4.07
N TYR A 146 -1.12 14.65 3.45
CA TYR A 146 -0.47 13.37 3.30
C TYR A 146 1.02 13.45 3.63
N ARG A 147 1.50 12.52 4.44
CA ARG A 147 2.92 12.23 4.61
C ARG A 147 3.52 11.67 3.33
N SER A 148 4.81 11.83 3.15
CA SER A 148 5.51 11.14 2.07
C SER A 148 5.52 9.62 2.33
N ILE A 149 5.53 8.84 1.25
CA ILE A 149 5.62 7.37 1.32
C ILE A 149 6.85 6.94 2.12
N ALA A 150 7.98 7.63 1.92
CA ALA A 150 9.23 7.33 2.61
C ALA A 150 9.08 7.49 4.14
N VAL A 151 8.40 8.53 4.61
CA VAL A 151 8.14 8.74 6.05
C VAL A 151 7.25 7.62 6.58
N THR A 152 6.15 7.31 5.90
CA THR A 152 5.25 6.22 6.30
C THR A 152 6.01 4.88 6.38
N ALA A 153 6.84 4.59 5.37
CA ALA A 153 7.59 3.34 5.30
C ALA A 153 8.67 3.22 6.38
N LEU A 154 9.44 4.29 6.63
CA LEU A 154 10.45 4.32 7.71
C LEU A 154 9.82 4.13 9.08
N ASP A 155 8.78 4.89 9.39
CA ASP A 155 8.12 4.81 10.69
C ASP A 155 7.42 3.44 10.88
N THR A 156 6.94 2.83 9.79
CA THR A 156 6.41 1.47 9.80
C THR A 156 7.49 0.45 10.15
N LEU A 157 8.68 0.56 9.55
CA LEU A 157 9.83 -0.29 9.88
C LEU A 157 10.29 -0.11 11.33
N GLU A 158 10.40 1.13 11.79
CA GLU A 158 10.80 1.42 13.15
C GLU A 158 9.83 0.79 14.15
N TRP A 159 8.53 0.96 13.94
CA TRP A 159 7.52 0.30 14.74
C TRP A 159 7.63 -1.23 14.68
N TYR A 160 7.74 -1.80 13.48
CA TYR A 160 7.78 -3.25 13.27
C TYR A 160 8.97 -3.90 13.96
N HIS A 161 10.13 -3.23 14.00
CA HIS A 161 11.34 -3.71 14.69
C HIS A 161 11.48 -3.20 16.13
N SER A 162 10.52 -2.45 16.64
CA SER A 162 10.54 -1.97 18.02
C SER A 162 10.18 -3.08 19.02
N SER A 163 10.38 -2.79 20.31
CA SER A 163 9.95 -3.65 21.41
C SER A 163 8.43 -3.72 21.60
N ALA A 164 7.67 -2.89 20.86
CA ALA A 164 6.21 -2.94 20.87
C ALA A 164 5.64 -4.17 20.13
N MET A 165 6.47 -4.84 19.32
CA MET A 165 6.13 -6.08 18.62
C MET A 165 6.86 -7.26 19.25
N THR A 166 6.15 -8.38 19.46
CA THR A 166 6.76 -9.66 19.85
C THR A 166 7.30 -10.39 18.61
N ASP A 167 8.21 -11.37 18.81
CA ASP A 167 8.71 -12.19 17.71
C ASP A 167 7.59 -13.04 17.07
N GLU A 168 6.61 -13.46 17.86
CA GLU A 168 5.42 -14.14 17.36
C GLU A 168 4.58 -13.24 16.44
N GLN A 169 4.39 -11.97 16.81
CA GLN A 169 3.69 -10.98 15.98
C GLN A 169 4.48 -10.58 14.73
N ARG A 170 5.82 -10.66 14.78
CA ARG A 170 6.70 -10.47 13.62
C ARG A 170 6.82 -11.70 12.75
N GLY A 171 6.34 -12.84 13.20
CA GLY A 171 6.33 -14.09 12.44
C GLY A 171 5.87 -13.86 11.02
N ASP A 172 6.13 -14.81 10.12
CA ASP A 172 5.89 -14.63 8.67
C ASP A 172 4.51 -13.98 8.49
N PRO A 173 4.45 -12.67 8.18
CA PRO A 173 3.16 -11.99 8.19
C PRO A 173 2.26 -12.70 7.19
N PRO A 174 0.94 -12.76 7.40
CA PRO A 174 -0.01 -13.27 6.43
C PRO A 174 -0.05 -12.33 5.22
N MET A 175 1.06 -12.27 4.54
CA MET A 175 1.32 -11.44 3.39
C MET A 175 0.82 -12.12 2.14
N PRO A 176 0.48 -11.33 1.12
CA PRO A 176 0.18 -11.90 -0.18
C PRO A 176 1.33 -12.77 -0.69
N VAL A 177 2.55 -12.55 -0.19
CA VAL A 177 3.73 -13.28 -0.67
C VAL A 177 4.70 -13.58 0.47
N SER A 178 4.85 -14.85 0.82
CA SER A 178 6.00 -15.32 1.61
C SER A 178 7.27 -15.29 0.73
N SER A 179 8.43 -15.22 1.37
CA SER A 179 9.73 -15.31 0.65
C SER A 179 9.83 -16.56 -0.22
N ALA A 180 9.31 -17.70 0.26
CA ALA A 180 9.28 -18.94 -0.52
C ALA A 180 8.41 -18.79 -1.78
N ARG A 181 7.24 -18.18 -1.65
CA ARG A 181 6.33 -17.97 -2.77
C ARG A 181 6.89 -16.97 -3.78
N GLU A 182 7.52 -15.90 -3.32
CA GLU A 182 8.22 -14.96 -4.20
C GLU A 182 9.31 -15.65 -5.02
N SER A 183 10.18 -16.42 -4.37
CA SER A 183 11.24 -17.17 -5.04
C SER A 183 10.71 -18.18 -6.05
N GLU A 184 9.62 -18.88 -5.72
CA GLU A 184 8.94 -19.81 -6.64
C GLU A 184 8.48 -19.10 -7.91
N ILE A 185 7.76 -17.95 -7.78
CA ILE A 185 7.24 -17.20 -8.91
C ILE A 185 8.38 -16.65 -9.78
N LEU A 186 9.43 -16.09 -9.16
CA LEU A 186 10.61 -15.62 -9.85
C LEU A 186 11.26 -16.73 -10.68
N SER A 187 11.47 -17.90 -10.09
CA SER A 187 12.06 -19.04 -10.79
C SER A 187 11.25 -19.50 -11.99
N VAL A 188 9.92 -19.54 -11.88
CA VAL A 188 9.03 -19.90 -13.00
C VAL A 188 9.06 -18.82 -14.08
N TRP A 189 9.11 -17.56 -13.69
CA TRP A 189 9.20 -16.43 -14.64
C TRP A 189 10.48 -16.47 -15.46
N GLU A 190 11.63 -16.69 -14.80
CA GLU A 190 12.93 -16.82 -15.45
C GLU A 190 12.99 -18.00 -16.42
N ALA A 191 12.46 -19.16 -16.01
CA ALA A 191 12.41 -20.34 -16.85
C ALA A 191 11.59 -20.09 -18.15
N ARG A 192 10.50 -19.32 -18.06
CA ARG A 192 9.68 -18.92 -19.21
C ARG A 192 10.44 -18.01 -20.20
N ALA A 193 11.28 -17.11 -19.70
CA ALA A 193 12.08 -16.21 -20.55
C ALA A 193 13.21 -16.94 -21.30
N SER A 194 13.52 -18.17 -20.91
CA SER A 194 14.59 -18.99 -21.48
C SER A 194 14.08 -19.96 -22.58
N LEU A 195 12.76 -19.98 -22.85
CA LEU A 195 12.10 -20.78 -23.90
C LEU A 195 11.79 -19.92 -25.12
#